data_7d19ce73f15fed8e9f3ff211e5922f94
#
_entry.id   7d19ce73f15fed8e9f3ff211e5922f94
#
_cell.length_a   1.000
_cell.length_b   1.000
_cell.length_c   1.000
_cell.angle_alpha   90.00
_cell.angle_beta   90.00
_cell.angle_gamma   90.00
#
_symmetry.space_group_name_H-M   'P 1'
#
loop_
_entity.id
_entity.type
_entity.pdbx_description
1 polymer ?
#
loop_
_entity_poly.entity_id
_entity_poly.type
_entity_poly.pdbx_seq_one_letter_code
_entity_poly.pdbx_strand_id
1 'polypeptide(L)'
;MKQLQRLVLLYLFPITFSILAAQTDFGDSSITPANAPLASSATVSANVTAPSESAGVEYSPSPAEYARAKAYSNARYRHFFLNTLYGFLVLWALLHWQIAPRLRSLAERASSHGFVQLLIFAPVMLVIIGVLGIPSDIWDHSLERGFGLSVEAWPAWCGNWITNQIVTLIIGTVLVGILYAVIRRSPRRWWFYFGLASIPVLLAAFFLKPLVVDPLFYTFQPLAGAQPVLVREIQKITNRGRIEIPAERMFIMNASSKTTEMDAYVTGFGASKRVVVWDTMLAKATLPETLFVFGHEMGHYVLLHIPKEIACYEAMLLFLLYLGYRLVLSMLARCKMQWGIRDLADWASFPALFLLISLLAFLATPASNAVSRHFEHEADRYGLEVIHGIVAHPKQVAVHYFETSGEVNLSDPNPNWFIKMWFYDHPTRPERVHFAATYDPWAEGKEPKYVR
;
A
#
# COMPACT_ATOMS: atom_id res chain seq x y z
N MET A 1 -4.78 5.42 1.21
CA MET A 1 -3.57 5.58 2.05
C MET A 1 -2.46 4.60 1.76
N LYS A 2 -2.70 3.27 1.83
CA LYS A 2 -1.75 2.23 1.35
C LYS A 2 -1.08 2.61 0.03
N GLN A 3 -1.77 3.33 -0.83
CA GLN A 3 -1.28 3.77 -2.13
C GLN A 3 -0.21 4.88 -2.07
N LEU A 4 -0.26 5.80 -1.12
CA LEU A 4 0.73 6.89 -1.04
C LEU A 4 2.04 6.39 -0.44
N GLN A 5 1.96 5.59 0.62
CA GLN A 5 3.11 4.94 1.24
C GLN A 5 3.80 3.99 0.25
N ARG A 6 2.98 3.25 -0.54
CA ARG A 6 3.44 2.44 -1.68
C ARG A 6 4.05 3.31 -2.78
N LEU A 7 3.47 4.45 -3.11
CA LEU A 7 4.00 5.35 -4.15
C LEU A 7 5.37 5.93 -3.75
N VAL A 8 5.52 6.41 -2.52
CA VAL A 8 6.81 6.96 -2.04
C VAL A 8 7.91 5.90 -2.06
N LEU A 9 7.60 4.69 -1.62
CA LEU A 9 8.57 3.59 -1.57
C LEU A 9 8.67 2.84 -2.90
N LEU A 10 7.58 2.70 -3.64
CA LEU A 10 7.47 2.05 -4.95
C LEU A 10 8.24 2.75 -6.06
N TYR A 11 8.10 4.06 -6.17
CA TYR A 11 8.66 4.79 -7.32
C TYR A 11 10.02 5.38 -7.05
N LEU A 12 10.42 5.52 -5.78
CA LEU A 12 11.78 5.95 -5.45
C LEU A 12 12.77 4.78 -5.36
N PHE A 13 12.28 3.53 -5.14
CA PHE A 13 13.16 2.37 -4.96
C PHE A 13 12.53 1.06 -5.47
N PRO A 14 12.83 0.62 -6.71
CA PRO A 14 12.23 -0.58 -7.32
C PRO A 14 12.43 -1.91 -6.57
N ILE A 15 13.44 -2.05 -5.69
CA ILE A 15 13.68 -3.29 -4.90
C ILE A 15 12.92 -3.29 -3.58
N THR A 16 12.68 -2.12 -2.98
CA THR A 16 11.74 -2.03 -1.87
C THR A 16 10.32 -2.38 -2.31
N PHE A 17 10.07 -2.44 -3.61
CA PHE A 17 8.80 -2.83 -4.20
C PHE A 17 8.43 -4.29 -3.92
N SER A 18 9.30 -5.25 -4.18
CA SER A 18 9.06 -6.65 -3.82
C SER A 18 9.01 -6.88 -2.31
N ILE A 19 9.77 -6.06 -1.55
CA ILE A 19 9.77 -6.11 -0.07
C ILE A 19 8.49 -5.49 0.52
N LEU A 20 7.91 -4.46 -0.11
CA LEU A 20 6.73 -3.76 0.39
C LEU A 20 5.42 -4.20 -0.26
N ALA A 21 5.45 -4.75 -1.47
CA ALA A 21 4.28 -5.40 -2.08
C ALA A 21 3.78 -6.57 -1.22
N ALA A 22 4.73 -7.29 -0.57
CA ALA A 22 4.43 -8.32 0.41
C ALA A 22 3.73 -7.82 1.69
N GLN A 23 3.64 -6.50 1.91
CA GLN A 23 2.94 -5.94 3.07
C GLN A 23 1.48 -5.60 2.83
N THR A 24 0.98 -5.68 1.61
CA THR A 24 -0.21 -4.92 1.24
C THR A 24 -1.35 -5.69 0.59
N ASP A 25 -1.20 -6.98 0.37
CA ASP A 25 -2.31 -7.81 -0.08
C ASP A 25 -2.81 -8.71 1.06
N PHE A 26 -4.05 -8.53 1.43
CA PHE A 26 -4.78 -9.33 2.40
C PHE A 26 -6.06 -9.83 1.77
N GLY A 27 -6.22 -11.12 1.73
CA GLY A 27 -7.39 -11.66 1.38
C GLY A 27 -7.66 -13.05 1.69
N ASP A 28 -8.67 -13.69 1.72
CA ASP A 28 -8.92 -15.11 1.60
C ASP A 28 -10.25 -15.41 0.93
N SER A 29 -10.35 -16.52 0.63
CA SER A 29 -10.37 -17.68 -0.17
C SER A 29 -11.62 -18.53 -0.17
N SER A 30 -11.51 -19.41 -1.05
CA SER A 30 -12.15 -20.71 -1.30
C SER A 30 -13.64 -20.86 -1.02
N ILE A 31 -14.42 -20.85 -2.11
CA ILE A 31 -15.45 -21.85 -2.42
C ILE A 31 -15.62 -21.87 -3.96
N THR A 32 -15.79 -23.07 -4.52
CA THR A 32 -16.05 -23.45 -5.91
C THR A 32 -17.05 -22.53 -6.62
N PRO A 33 -16.92 -22.28 -7.92
CA PRO A 33 -17.86 -21.44 -8.66
C PRO A 33 -19.19 -22.17 -8.85
N ALA A 34 -20.19 -21.78 -8.10
CA ALA A 34 -21.58 -22.05 -8.45
C ALA A 34 -22.10 -20.87 -9.26
N ASN A 35 -22.39 -21.11 -10.54
CA ASN A 35 -23.19 -20.22 -11.36
C ASN A 35 -24.55 -20.02 -10.70
N ALA A 36 -24.79 -18.86 -10.11
CA ALA A 36 -26.12 -18.44 -9.71
C ALA A 36 -26.43 -17.08 -10.32
N PRO A 37 -27.59 -16.95 -10.99
CA PRO A 37 -28.03 -15.69 -11.56
C PRO A 37 -28.37 -14.70 -10.44
N LEU A 38 -28.12 -13.43 -10.72
CA LEU A 38 -28.49 -12.29 -9.87
C LEU A 38 -29.94 -12.42 -9.41
N ALA A 39 -30.16 -12.76 -8.16
CA ALA A 39 -31.48 -12.86 -7.57
C ALA A 39 -32.05 -11.47 -7.32
N SER A 40 -33.23 -11.24 -7.86
CA SER A 40 -34.15 -10.14 -7.60
C SER A 40 -34.39 -9.93 -6.11
N SER A 41 -34.44 -8.66 -5.75
CA SER A 41 -34.96 -8.05 -4.52
C SER A 41 -35.72 -8.98 -3.57
N ALA A 42 -35.06 -9.48 -2.54
CA ALA A 42 -35.71 -10.00 -1.35
C ALA A 42 -35.58 -8.98 -0.21
N THR A 43 -36.73 -8.51 0.27
CA THR A 43 -36.86 -7.73 1.51
C THR A 43 -36.42 -8.59 2.68
N VAL A 44 -35.27 -8.32 3.22
CA VAL A 44 -34.80 -8.95 4.47
C VAL A 44 -35.40 -8.19 5.65
N SER A 45 -36.39 -8.82 6.30
CA SER A 45 -36.88 -8.38 7.60
C SER A 45 -35.79 -8.56 8.65
N ALA A 46 -35.30 -7.46 9.19
CA ALA A 46 -34.33 -7.45 10.25
C ALA A 46 -35.00 -7.81 11.61
N ASN A 47 -34.86 -9.05 12.04
CA ASN A 47 -34.95 -9.39 13.46
C ASN A 47 -33.52 -9.54 14.00
N VAL A 48 -32.91 -8.41 14.33
CA VAL A 48 -31.69 -8.38 15.14
C VAL A 48 -32.14 -8.27 16.60
N THR A 49 -32.11 -9.39 17.33
CA THR A 49 -32.18 -9.38 18.79
C THR A 49 -30.95 -8.65 19.32
N ALA A 50 -31.16 -7.54 20.03
CA ALA A 50 -30.10 -6.77 20.67
C ALA A 50 -29.29 -7.64 21.63
N PRO A 51 -27.96 -7.72 21.52
CA PRO A 51 -27.13 -8.31 22.55
C PRO A 51 -27.06 -7.37 23.76
N SER A 52 -27.04 -7.96 24.95
CA SER A 52 -26.96 -7.29 26.24
C SER A 52 -25.74 -6.39 26.40
N GLU A 53 -25.91 -5.29 27.15
CA GLU A 53 -24.93 -4.26 27.43
C GLU A 53 -23.60 -4.77 28.01
N SER A 54 -22.51 -4.19 27.50
CA SER A 54 -21.19 -3.95 28.14
C SER A 54 -20.52 -5.07 28.93
N ALA A 55 -20.16 -6.16 28.27
CA ALA A 55 -18.89 -6.85 28.53
C ALA A 55 -17.92 -6.39 27.41
N GLY A 56 -16.67 -6.09 27.72
CA GLY A 56 -15.71 -5.56 26.75
C GLY A 56 -15.68 -6.42 25.50
N VAL A 57 -16.05 -5.83 24.35
CA VAL A 57 -16.05 -6.51 23.07
C VAL A 57 -14.60 -6.75 22.71
N GLU A 58 -14.16 -8.01 22.75
CA GLU A 58 -12.83 -8.45 22.38
C GLU A 58 -12.92 -9.15 21.03
N TYR A 59 -11.98 -8.82 20.13
CA TYR A 59 -11.85 -9.54 18.85
C TYR A 59 -11.54 -11.01 19.09
N SER A 60 -12.50 -11.87 18.88
CA SER A 60 -12.43 -13.30 19.25
C SER A 60 -12.90 -14.20 18.09
N PRO A 61 -12.05 -14.41 17.07
CA PRO A 61 -12.35 -15.36 16.00
C PRO A 61 -12.47 -16.78 16.55
N SER A 62 -13.18 -17.65 15.86
CA SER A 62 -13.27 -19.08 16.23
C SER A 62 -11.86 -19.71 16.32
N PRO A 63 -11.67 -20.79 17.08
CA PRO A 63 -10.36 -21.46 17.20
C PRO A 63 -9.75 -21.87 15.85
N ALA A 64 -10.59 -22.27 14.88
CA ALA A 64 -10.15 -22.65 13.55
C ALA A 64 -9.67 -21.42 12.74
N GLU A 65 -10.43 -20.33 12.75
CA GLU A 65 -10.08 -19.07 12.13
C GLU A 65 -8.83 -18.45 12.74
N TYR A 66 -8.74 -18.46 14.08
CA TYR A 66 -7.55 -18.03 14.80
C TYR A 66 -6.31 -18.80 14.32
N ALA A 67 -6.38 -20.14 14.28
CA ALA A 67 -5.26 -20.97 13.88
C ALA A 67 -4.85 -20.70 12.42
N ARG A 68 -5.83 -20.52 11.51
CA ARG A 68 -5.62 -20.23 10.10
C ARG A 68 -4.99 -18.83 9.90
N ALA A 69 -5.56 -17.81 10.53
CA ALA A 69 -5.04 -16.44 10.49
C ALA A 69 -3.60 -16.36 11.04
N LYS A 70 -3.34 -17.07 12.14
CA LYS A 70 -2.00 -17.12 12.75
C LYS A 70 -0.99 -17.85 11.85
N ALA A 71 -1.39 -18.95 11.21
CA ALA A 71 -0.54 -19.71 10.29
C ALA A 71 -0.14 -18.86 9.09
N TYR A 72 -1.11 -18.19 8.47
CA TYR A 72 -0.89 -17.28 7.36
C TYR A 72 0.00 -16.09 7.74
N SER A 73 -0.36 -15.37 8.79
CA SER A 73 0.40 -14.20 9.25
C SER A 73 1.84 -14.56 9.59
N ASN A 74 2.08 -15.68 10.27
CA ASN A 74 3.43 -16.16 10.56
C ASN A 74 4.24 -16.49 9.29
N ALA A 75 3.60 -17.07 8.26
CA ALA A 75 4.25 -17.32 6.98
C ALA A 75 4.61 -16.02 6.26
N ARG A 76 3.70 -15.01 6.26
CA ARG A 76 3.96 -13.67 5.71
C ARG A 76 5.08 -12.93 6.46
N TYR A 77 5.12 -12.97 7.78
CA TYR A 77 6.20 -12.34 8.55
C TYR A 77 7.55 -12.95 8.20
N ARG A 78 7.62 -14.27 8.13
CA ARG A 78 8.85 -14.97 7.70
C ARG A 78 9.24 -14.58 6.29
N HIS A 79 8.30 -14.58 5.34
CA HIS A 79 8.55 -14.17 3.97
C HIS A 79 9.08 -12.73 3.91
N PHE A 80 8.45 -11.79 4.61
CA PHE A 80 8.88 -10.40 4.65
C PHE A 80 10.33 -10.23 5.09
N PHE A 81 10.74 -10.81 6.22
CA PHE A 81 12.11 -10.66 6.72
C PHE A 81 13.13 -11.41 5.86
N LEU A 82 12.78 -12.60 5.36
CA LEU A 82 13.65 -13.38 4.47
C LEU A 82 13.80 -12.69 3.13
N ASN A 83 12.73 -12.14 2.56
CA ASN A 83 12.80 -11.39 1.30
C ASN A 83 13.62 -10.10 1.45
N THR A 84 13.47 -9.39 2.57
CA THR A 84 14.30 -8.21 2.87
C THR A 84 15.79 -8.58 2.91
N LEU A 85 16.15 -9.64 3.63
CA LEU A 85 17.51 -10.15 3.68
C LEU A 85 18.00 -10.59 2.29
N TYR A 86 17.16 -11.33 1.56
CA TYR A 86 17.45 -11.76 0.19
C TYR A 86 17.73 -10.58 -0.74
N GLY A 87 16.92 -9.51 -0.68
CA GLY A 87 17.15 -8.29 -1.46
C GLY A 87 18.50 -7.62 -1.15
N PHE A 88 18.89 -7.56 0.14
CA PHE A 88 20.22 -7.07 0.52
C PHE A 88 21.35 -7.96 -0.02
N LEU A 89 21.17 -9.27 0.03
CA LEU A 89 22.14 -10.23 -0.52
C LEU A 89 22.26 -10.14 -2.03
N VAL A 90 21.17 -9.93 -2.76
CA VAL A 90 21.16 -9.68 -4.21
C VAL A 90 21.98 -8.45 -4.54
N LEU A 91 21.72 -7.32 -3.89
CA LEU A 91 22.45 -6.08 -4.12
C LEU A 91 23.93 -6.21 -3.76
N TRP A 92 24.24 -6.87 -2.66
CA TRP A 92 25.61 -7.17 -2.27
C TRP A 92 26.32 -8.07 -3.33
N ALA A 93 25.62 -9.09 -3.85
CA ALA A 93 26.15 -9.96 -4.88
C ALA A 93 26.43 -9.20 -6.18
N LEU A 94 25.55 -8.27 -6.60
CA LEU A 94 25.77 -7.41 -7.77
C LEU A 94 27.03 -6.54 -7.60
N LEU A 95 27.32 -6.08 -6.39
CA LEU A 95 28.55 -5.34 -6.05
C LEU A 95 29.76 -6.26 -6.03
N HIS A 96 29.68 -7.40 -5.33
CA HIS A 96 30.78 -8.35 -5.16
C HIS A 96 31.27 -8.91 -6.50
N TRP A 97 30.34 -9.29 -7.36
CA TRP A 97 30.65 -9.82 -8.70
C TRP A 97 30.87 -8.74 -9.76
N GLN A 98 30.88 -7.46 -9.38
CA GLN A 98 31.13 -6.31 -10.26
C GLN A 98 30.22 -6.30 -11.52
N ILE A 99 28.95 -6.68 -11.36
CA ILE A 99 27.99 -6.70 -12.49
C ILE A 99 27.75 -5.27 -13.00
N ALA A 100 27.57 -4.30 -12.09
CA ALA A 100 27.33 -2.91 -12.44
C ALA A 100 28.50 -2.26 -13.19
N PRO A 101 29.79 -2.45 -12.82
CA PRO A 101 30.92 -1.99 -13.60
C PRO A 101 31.00 -2.58 -15.03
N ARG A 102 30.66 -3.86 -15.18
CA ARG A 102 30.64 -4.51 -16.52
C ARG A 102 29.56 -3.89 -17.39
N LEU A 103 28.36 -3.69 -16.83
CA LEU A 103 27.23 -3.07 -17.53
C LEU A 103 27.51 -1.60 -17.88
N ARG A 104 28.11 -0.82 -16.95
CA ARG A 104 28.59 0.53 -17.24
C ARG A 104 29.55 0.53 -18.43
N SER A 105 30.56 -0.37 -18.44
CA SER A 105 31.53 -0.44 -19.49
C SER A 105 30.91 -0.81 -20.86
N LEU A 106 29.83 -1.63 -20.84
CA LEU A 106 29.02 -1.90 -22.02
C LEU A 106 28.33 -0.63 -22.54
N ALA A 107 27.66 0.12 -21.61
CA ALA A 107 26.99 1.36 -21.97
C ALA A 107 27.94 2.44 -22.48
N GLU A 108 29.14 2.57 -21.91
CA GLU A 108 30.18 3.49 -22.34
C GLU A 108 30.77 3.13 -23.70
N ARG A 109 30.91 1.83 -24.04
CA ARG A 109 31.32 1.38 -25.36
C ARG A 109 30.26 1.65 -26.42
N ALA A 110 28.99 1.56 -26.06
CA ALA A 110 27.89 1.80 -26.99
C ALA A 110 27.72 3.28 -27.33
N SER A 111 28.02 4.20 -26.40
CA SER A 111 27.87 5.64 -26.64
C SER A 111 28.68 6.48 -25.64
N SER A 112 29.19 7.61 -26.12
CA SER A 112 29.75 8.66 -25.26
C SER A 112 28.66 9.53 -24.58
N HIS A 113 27.41 9.49 -25.07
CA HIS A 113 26.33 10.32 -24.55
C HIS A 113 25.68 9.70 -23.30
N GLY A 114 25.71 10.43 -22.17
CA GLY A 114 25.18 9.97 -20.89
C GLY A 114 23.71 9.55 -20.91
N PHE A 115 22.88 10.16 -21.77
CA PHE A 115 21.47 9.74 -21.92
C PHE A 115 21.36 8.35 -22.59
N VAL A 116 22.16 8.06 -23.61
CA VAL A 116 22.15 6.72 -24.22
C VAL A 116 22.71 5.68 -23.24
N GLN A 117 23.76 6.05 -22.49
CA GLN A 117 24.26 5.17 -21.40
C GLN A 117 23.21 4.86 -20.37
N LEU A 118 22.37 5.86 -19.97
CA LEU A 118 21.23 5.66 -19.09
C LEU A 118 20.24 4.63 -19.64
N LEU A 119 19.84 4.78 -20.92
CA LEU A 119 18.88 3.89 -21.58
C LEU A 119 19.40 2.45 -21.79
N ILE A 120 20.71 2.23 -21.68
CA ILE A 120 21.29 0.89 -21.64
C ILE A 120 21.46 0.39 -20.23
N PHE A 121 22.08 1.19 -19.35
CA PHE A 121 22.44 0.76 -18.00
C PHE A 121 21.22 0.52 -17.12
N ALA A 122 20.31 1.49 -17.03
CA ALA A 122 19.23 1.43 -16.05
C ALA A 122 18.21 0.31 -16.36
N PRO A 123 17.67 0.18 -17.60
CA PRO A 123 16.74 -0.91 -17.90
C PRO A 123 17.36 -2.29 -17.68
N VAL A 124 18.59 -2.52 -18.14
CA VAL A 124 19.26 -3.83 -17.99
C VAL A 124 19.50 -4.15 -16.51
N MET A 125 19.94 -3.16 -15.72
CA MET A 125 20.13 -3.35 -14.27
C MET A 125 18.81 -3.66 -13.58
N LEU A 126 17.73 -2.95 -13.91
CA LEU A 126 16.38 -3.18 -13.35
C LEU A 126 15.83 -4.54 -13.76
N VAL A 127 16.05 -4.99 -14.99
CA VAL A 127 15.68 -6.35 -15.43
C VAL A 127 16.44 -7.41 -14.62
N ILE A 128 17.76 -7.24 -14.44
CA ILE A 128 18.56 -8.18 -13.63
C ILE A 128 17.97 -8.29 -12.22
N ILE A 129 17.66 -7.15 -11.60
CA ILE A 129 17.09 -7.09 -10.27
C ILE A 129 15.68 -7.73 -10.24
N GLY A 130 14.82 -7.41 -11.22
CA GLY A 130 13.49 -7.99 -11.34
C GLY A 130 13.52 -9.52 -11.51
N VAL A 131 14.40 -10.02 -12.39
CA VAL A 131 14.57 -11.47 -12.59
C VAL A 131 15.06 -12.17 -11.32
N LEU A 132 16.00 -11.56 -10.61
CA LEU A 132 16.45 -12.08 -9.31
C LEU A 132 15.36 -11.98 -8.23
N GLY A 133 14.36 -11.12 -8.38
CA GLY A 133 13.19 -11.02 -7.50
C GLY A 133 12.13 -12.12 -7.72
N ILE A 134 12.08 -12.75 -8.91
CA ILE A 134 11.06 -13.74 -9.28
C ILE A 134 10.84 -14.83 -8.20
N PRO A 135 11.88 -15.44 -7.59
CA PRO A 135 11.65 -16.48 -6.58
C PRO A 135 10.81 -16.00 -5.39
N SER A 136 11.00 -14.74 -4.98
CA SER A 136 10.22 -14.13 -3.92
C SER A 136 8.78 -13.85 -4.33
N ASP A 137 8.58 -13.32 -5.55
CA ASP A 137 7.25 -13.01 -6.07
C ASP A 137 6.42 -14.31 -6.27
N ILE A 138 7.07 -15.39 -6.74
CA ILE A 138 6.44 -16.73 -6.83
C ILE A 138 6.07 -17.28 -5.45
N TRP A 139 6.95 -17.10 -4.46
CA TRP A 139 6.65 -17.54 -3.10
C TRP A 139 5.43 -16.79 -2.55
N ASP A 140 5.39 -15.47 -2.69
CA ASP A 140 4.30 -14.64 -2.20
C ASP A 140 2.96 -15.06 -2.83
N HIS A 141 2.90 -15.12 -4.17
CA HIS A 141 1.72 -15.59 -4.87
C HIS A 141 1.31 -17.03 -4.51
N SER A 142 2.29 -17.93 -4.32
CA SER A 142 2.02 -19.32 -3.90
C SER A 142 1.45 -19.36 -2.49
N LEU A 143 1.95 -18.52 -1.59
CA LEU A 143 1.46 -18.40 -0.22
C LEU A 143 0.01 -17.91 -0.21
N GLU A 144 -0.29 -16.83 -0.90
CA GLU A 144 -1.64 -16.29 -1.02
C GLU A 144 -2.61 -17.31 -1.61
N ARG A 145 -2.24 -17.97 -2.70
CA ARG A 145 -3.04 -19.05 -3.28
C ARG A 145 -3.24 -20.22 -2.33
N GLY A 146 -2.21 -20.60 -1.59
CA GLY A 146 -2.26 -21.72 -0.64
C GLY A 146 -3.22 -21.49 0.52
N PHE A 147 -3.39 -20.24 0.93
CA PHE A 147 -4.41 -19.83 1.87
C PHE A 147 -5.71 -19.38 1.19
N GLY A 148 -5.73 -19.45 -0.13
CA GLY A 148 -6.82 -19.07 -0.99
C GLY A 148 -7.06 -17.56 -1.09
N LEU A 149 -6.09 -16.74 -0.81
CA LEU A 149 -6.14 -15.29 -0.84
C LEU A 149 -6.10 -14.74 -2.24
N SER A 150 -5.26 -15.32 -3.07
CA SER A 150 -5.24 -15.03 -4.49
C SER A 150 -6.07 -16.06 -5.25
N VAL A 151 -7.03 -15.60 -6.01
CA VAL A 151 -7.79 -16.40 -6.98
C VAL A 151 -7.18 -16.32 -8.38
N GLU A 152 -6.14 -15.53 -8.55
CA GLU A 152 -5.49 -15.29 -9.81
C GLU A 152 -4.76 -16.54 -10.31
N ALA A 153 -5.09 -16.97 -11.55
CA ALA A 153 -4.43 -18.10 -12.17
C ALA A 153 -2.99 -17.74 -12.59
N TRP A 154 -2.07 -18.72 -12.55
CA TRP A 154 -0.66 -18.50 -12.91
C TRP A 154 -0.42 -17.77 -14.24
N PRO A 155 -1.15 -18.07 -15.36
CA PRO A 155 -0.96 -17.33 -16.60
C PRO A 155 -1.35 -15.85 -16.49
N ALA A 156 -2.42 -15.54 -15.77
CA ALA A 156 -2.85 -14.15 -15.52
C ALA A 156 -1.84 -13.42 -14.62
N TRP A 157 -1.39 -14.07 -13.56
CA TRP A 157 -0.32 -13.56 -12.68
C TRP A 157 0.97 -13.25 -13.46
N CYS A 158 1.42 -14.18 -14.32
CA CYS A 158 2.59 -13.93 -15.18
C CYS A 158 2.39 -12.70 -16.08
N GLY A 159 1.21 -12.54 -16.67
CA GLY A 159 0.88 -11.37 -17.49
C GLY A 159 0.92 -10.07 -16.68
N ASN A 160 0.31 -10.06 -15.50
CA ASN A 160 0.33 -8.93 -14.59
C ASN A 160 1.75 -8.63 -14.07
N TRP A 161 2.53 -9.66 -13.75
CA TRP A 161 3.93 -9.50 -13.35
C TRP A 161 4.75 -8.83 -14.47
N ILE A 162 4.63 -9.28 -15.73
CA ILE A 162 5.30 -8.66 -16.89
C ILE A 162 4.87 -7.21 -17.05
N THR A 163 3.57 -6.91 -16.98
CA THR A 163 3.05 -5.55 -17.07
C THR A 163 3.64 -4.66 -15.97
N ASN A 164 3.69 -5.17 -14.73
CA ASN A 164 4.31 -4.47 -13.62
C ASN A 164 5.81 -4.22 -13.83
N GLN A 165 6.55 -5.20 -14.40
CA GLN A 165 7.96 -5.01 -14.75
C GLN A 165 8.16 -3.93 -15.82
N ILE A 166 7.30 -3.86 -16.84
CA ILE A 166 7.35 -2.80 -17.86
C ILE A 166 7.14 -1.42 -17.24
N VAL A 167 6.13 -1.27 -16.41
CA VAL A 167 5.87 -0.01 -15.66
C VAL A 167 7.08 0.36 -14.79
N THR A 168 7.64 -0.61 -14.07
CA THR A 168 8.83 -0.44 -13.23
C THR A 168 10.05 -0.03 -14.03
N LEU A 169 10.26 -0.62 -15.20
CA LEU A 169 11.38 -0.26 -16.10
C LEU A 169 11.26 1.18 -16.60
N ILE A 170 10.07 1.60 -17.00
CA ILE A 170 9.86 2.98 -17.48
C ILE A 170 10.11 3.98 -16.35
N ILE A 171 9.40 3.83 -15.24
CA ILE A 171 9.47 4.76 -14.11
C ILE A 171 10.85 4.71 -13.46
N GLY A 172 11.39 3.51 -13.22
CA GLY A 172 12.70 3.30 -12.63
C GLY A 172 13.83 3.91 -13.45
N THR A 173 13.79 3.77 -14.80
CA THR A 173 14.77 4.39 -15.68
C THR A 173 14.74 5.93 -15.57
N VAL A 174 13.55 6.53 -15.52
CA VAL A 174 13.41 7.98 -15.33
C VAL A 174 13.99 8.40 -13.98
N LEU A 175 13.66 7.69 -12.90
CA LEU A 175 14.16 8.00 -11.55
C LEU A 175 15.67 7.86 -11.43
N VAL A 176 16.26 6.79 -11.99
CA VAL A 176 17.71 6.61 -12.07
C VAL A 176 18.35 7.77 -12.85
N GLY A 177 17.71 8.17 -13.95
CA GLY A 177 18.16 9.33 -14.75
C GLY A 177 18.17 10.63 -13.93
N ILE A 178 17.08 10.93 -13.22
CA ILE A 178 16.99 12.11 -12.34
C ILE A 178 18.05 12.03 -11.24
N LEU A 179 18.19 10.88 -10.57
CA LEU A 179 19.16 10.69 -9.49
C LEU A 179 20.59 11.02 -9.96
N TYR A 180 21.02 10.41 -11.08
CA TYR A 180 22.38 10.62 -11.58
C TYR A 180 22.57 12.00 -12.22
N ALA A 181 21.55 12.59 -12.83
CA ALA A 181 21.60 13.99 -13.28
C ALA A 181 21.85 14.94 -12.10
N VAL A 182 21.13 14.73 -10.99
CA VAL A 182 21.29 15.53 -9.76
C VAL A 182 22.66 15.28 -9.11
N ILE A 183 23.10 14.01 -8.98
CA ILE A 183 24.42 13.67 -8.43
C ILE A 183 25.54 14.35 -9.23
N ARG A 184 25.51 14.28 -10.56
CA ARG A 184 26.52 14.88 -11.44
C ARG A 184 26.51 16.39 -11.39
N ARG A 185 25.31 17.01 -11.28
CA ARG A 185 25.18 18.48 -11.22
C ARG A 185 25.55 19.04 -9.87
N SER A 186 25.29 18.32 -8.77
CA SER A 186 25.49 18.77 -7.39
C SER A 186 25.99 17.66 -6.48
N PRO A 187 27.24 17.21 -6.59
CA PRO A 187 27.77 16.06 -5.84
C PRO A 187 27.71 16.18 -4.32
N ARG A 188 27.71 17.40 -3.78
CA ARG A 188 27.66 17.67 -2.33
C ARG A 188 26.24 17.82 -1.77
N ARG A 189 25.29 18.19 -2.61
CA ARG A 189 23.88 18.48 -2.20
C ARG A 189 22.87 17.65 -2.96
N TRP A 190 23.29 16.57 -3.63
CA TRP A 190 22.38 15.74 -4.43
C TRP A 190 21.22 15.18 -3.58
N TRP A 191 21.47 14.83 -2.35
CA TRP A 191 20.46 14.32 -1.41
C TRP A 191 19.30 15.31 -1.22
N PHE A 192 19.61 16.60 -1.11
CA PHE A 192 18.61 17.64 -0.96
C PHE A 192 17.84 17.90 -2.26
N TYR A 193 18.55 18.07 -3.38
CA TYR A 193 17.91 18.32 -4.66
C TYR A 193 17.15 17.12 -5.20
N PHE A 194 17.58 15.90 -4.93
CA PHE A 194 16.84 14.70 -5.29
C PHE A 194 15.58 14.55 -4.44
N GLY A 195 15.65 14.80 -3.13
CA GLY A 195 14.45 14.86 -2.28
C GLY A 195 13.48 15.92 -2.78
N LEU A 196 13.94 17.14 -3.07
CA LEU A 196 13.04 18.16 -3.62
C LEU A 196 12.44 17.78 -4.98
N ALA A 197 13.18 17.08 -5.83
CA ALA A 197 12.70 16.58 -7.12
C ALA A 197 11.71 15.40 -6.96
N SER A 198 11.73 14.68 -5.83
CA SER A 198 10.79 13.60 -5.56
C SER A 198 9.36 14.11 -5.36
N ILE A 199 9.16 15.31 -4.83
CA ILE A 199 7.83 15.90 -4.58
C ILE A 199 6.97 15.93 -5.86
N PRO A 200 7.38 16.59 -6.95
CA PRO A 200 6.58 16.60 -8.18
C PRO A 200 6.42 15.21 -8.79
N VAL A 201 7.40 14.33 -8.65
CA VAL A 201 7.30 12.93 -9.12
C VAL A 201 6.22 12.17 -8.33
N LEU A 202 6.19 12.32 -7.01
CA LEU A 202 5.17 11.71 -6.15
C LEU A 202 3.78 12.25 -6.45
N LEU A 203 3.64 13.56 -6.60
CA LEU A 203 2.37 14.17 -6.98
C LEU A 203 1.91 13.67 -8.35
N ALA A 204 2.81 13.63 -9.35
CA ALA A 204 2.48 13.09 -10.68
C ALA A 204 2.07 11.61 -10.59
N ALA A 205 2.78 10.79 -9.83
CA ALA A 205 2.45 9.38 -9.62
C ALA A 205 1.07 9.23 -8.95
N PHE A 206 0.75 10.05 -7.95
CA PHE A 206 -0.56 10.05 -7.29
C PHE A 206 -1.71 10.39 -8.26
N PHE A 207 -1.49 11.31 -9.20
CA PHE A 207 -2.47 11.66 -10.23
C PHE A 207 -2.55 10.61 -11.35
N LEU A 208 -1.42 10.10 -11.81
CA LEU A 208 -1.36 9.21 -12.97
C LEU A 208 -1.75 7.77 -12.62
N LYS A 209 -1.47 7.30 -11.40
CA LYS A 209 -1.79 5.92 -10.99
C LYS A 209 -3.24 5.57 -11.27
N PRO A 210 -4.27 6.30 -10.76
CA PRO A 210 -5.65 5.95 -10.98
C PRO A 210 -6.12 6.10 -12.43
N LEU A 211 -5.44 6.88 -13.25
CA LEU A 211 -5.82 7.16 -14.64
C LEU A 211 -5.11 6.27 -15.66
N VAL A 212 -3.88 5.86 -15.35
CA VAL A 212 -3.00 5.16 -16.29
C VAL A 212 -2.62 3.77 -15.78
N VAL A 213 -2.19 3.66 -14.51
CA VAL A 213 -1.67 2.39 -13.97
C VAL A 213 -2.80 1.45 -13.57
N ASP A 214 -3.77 1.90 -12.78
CA ASP A 214 -4.86 1.03 -12.30
C ASP A 214 -5.65 0.38 -13.45
N PRO A 215 -5.96 1.08 -14.58
CA PRO A 215 -6.66 0.46 -15.73
C PRO A 215 -5.85 -0.60 -16.48
N LEU A 216 -4.53 -0.70 -16.26
CA LEU A 216 -3.72 -1.80 -16.81
C LEU A 216 -3.99 -3.13 -16.08
N PHE A 217 -4.47 -3.05 -14.84
CA PHE A 217 -4.63 -4.21 -13.95
C PHE A 217 -6.08 -4.53 -13.63
N TYR A 218 -7.00 -3.55 -13.68
CA TYR A 218 -8.39 -3.68 -13.25
C TYR A 218 -9.34 -2.98 -14.20
N THR A 219 -10.59 -3.45 -14.24
CA THR A 219 -11.68 -2.76 -14.91
C THR A 219 -12.55 -2.01 -13.90
N PHE A 220 -13.10 -0.88 -14.33
CA PHE A 220 -13.92 0.00 -13.49
C PHE A 220 -15.29 0.19 -14.13
N GLN A 221 -16.35 0.06 -13.32
CA GLN A 221 -17.74 0.28 -13.76
C GLN A 221 -18.37 1.40 -12.92
N PRO A 222 -19.28 2.24 -13.48
CA PRO A 222 -19.97 3.25 -12.70
C PRO A 222 -20.81 2.63 -11.59
N LEU A 223 -20.63 3.10 -10.35
CA LEU A 223 -21.35 2.62 -9.17
C LEU A 223 -22.87 2.95 -9.29
N ALA A 224 -23.21 4.10 -9.85
CA ALA A 224 -24.59 4.58 -9.95
C ALA A 224 -25.51 3.64 -10.75
N GLY A 225 -24.97 2.97 -11.78
CA GLY A 225 -25.73 2.01 -12.58
C GLY A 225 -26.01 0.69 -11.85
N ALA A 226 -25.10 0.24 -11.00
CA ALA A 226 -25.21 -1.04 -10.32
C ALA A 226 -25.79 -0.94 -8.91
N GLN A 227 -25.48 0.14 -8.18
CA GLN A 227 -25.80 0.33 -6.76
C GLN A 227 -26.36 1.75 -6.47
N PRO A 228 -27.53 2.12 -7.04
CA PRO A 228 -28.08 3.48 -6.88
C PRO A 228 -28.45 3.82 -5.44
N VAL A 229 -28.79 2.83 -4.60
CA VAL A 229 -29.07 3.01 -3.19
C VAL A 229 -27.80 3.39 -2.45
N LEU A 230 -26.71 2.67 -2.67
CA LEU A 230 -25.42 2.97 -2.06
C LEU A 230 -24.94 4.37 -2.43
N VAL A 231 -25.07 4.78 -3.68
CA VAL A 231 -24.70 6.15 -4.12
C VAL A 231 -25.47 7.21 -3.35
N ARG A 232 -26.79 7.04 -3.15
CA ARG A 232 -27.60 7.99 -2.38
C ARG A 232 -27.16 8.07 -0.91
N GLU A 233 -26.86 6.94 -0.30
CA GLU A 233 -26.42 6.92 1.09
C GLU A 233 -25.00 7.51 1.23
N ILE A 234 -24.09 7.24 0.30
CA ILE A 234 -22.77 7.90 0.23
C ILE A 234 -22.94 9.42 0.11
N GLN A 235 -23.89 9.91 -0.70
CA GLN A 235 -24.15 11.34 -0.84
C GLN A 235 -24.61 11.99 0.48
N LYS A 236 -25.37 11.29 1.33
CA LYS A 236 -25.71 11.82 2.68
C LYS A 236 -24.45 12.03 3.53
N ILE A 237 -23.52 11.08 3.48
CA ILE A 237 -22.27 11.13 4.25
C ILE A 237 -21.37 12.24 3.70
N THR A 238 -21.23 12.36 2.36
CA THR A 238 -20.43 13.41 1.73
C THR A 238 -20.98 14.82 2.05
N ASN A 239 -22.30 14.98 2.02
CA ASN A 239 -22.95 16.24 2.39
C ASN A 239 -22.68 16.61 3.86
N ARG A 240 -22.77 15.63 4.78
CA ARG A 240 -22.45 15.84 6.21
C ARG A 240 -20.99 16.22 6.41
N GLY A 241 -20.08 15.58 5.71
CA GLY A 241 -18.64 15.88 5.74
C GLY A 241 -18.23 17.09 4.90
N ARG A 242 -19.20 17.78 4.27
CA ARG A 242 -18.97 18.97 3.41
C ARG A 242 -17.97 18.71 2.29
N ILE A 243 -18.01 17.52 1.72
CA ILE A 243 -17.22 17.13 0.54
C ILE A 243 -18.16 16.86 -0.62
N GLU A 244 -17.84 17.41 -1.78
CA GLU A 244 -18.56 17.12 -3.01
C GLU A 244 -17.83 16.02 -3.80
N ILE A 245 -18.50 14.87 -4.02
CA ILE A 245 -18.06 13.80 -4.91
C ILE A 245 -19.24 13.42 -5.81
N PRO A 246 -19.23 13.83 -7.09
CA PRO A 246 -20.29 13.50 -8.02
C PRO A 246 -20.46 11.98 -8.20
N ALA A 247 -21.70 11.52 -8.43
CA ALA A 247 -22.00 10.10 -8.63
C ALA A 247 -21.23 9.48 -9.81
N GLU A 248 -20.94 10.28 -10.83
CA GLU A 248 -20.17 9.90 -12.03
C GLU A 248 -18.70 9.57 -11.69
N ARG A 249 -18.26 9.88 -10.49
CA ARG A 249 -16.90 9.60 -9.97
C ARG A 249 -16.88 8.50 -8.92
N MET A 250 -17.95 7.73 -8.82
CA MET A 250 -18.05 6.57 -7.95
C MET A 250 -18.00 5.30 -8.83
N PHE A 251 -17.06 4.40 -8.55
CA PHE A 251 -16.78 3.24 -9.38
C PHE A 251 -16.77 1.95 -8.57
N ILE A 252 -17.11 0.85 -9.23
CA ILE A 252 -16.85 -0.51 -8.77
C ILE A 252 -15.61 -1.01 -9.51
N MET A 253 -14.65 -1.58 -8.77
CA MET A 253 -13.47 -2.24 -9.32
C MET A 253 -13.66 -3.76 -9.26
N ASN A 254 -13.29 -4.48 -10.33
CA ASN A 254 -13.37 -5.94 -10.39
C ASN A 254 -12.22 -6.63 -9.62
N ALA A 255 -12.13 -6.39 -8.32
CA ALA A 255 -11.10 -7.00 -7.46
C ALA A 255 -11.23 -8.53 -7.42
N SER A 256 -12.46 -9.06 -7.51
CA SER A 256 -12.76 -10.50 -7.52
C SER A 256 -12.06 -11.30 -8.63
N SER A 257 -11.52 -10.63 -9.65
CA SER A 257 -10.73 -11.30 -10.69
C SER A 257 -9.34 -11.75 -10.19
N LYS A 258 -8.88 -11.23 -9.07
CA LYS A 258 -7.54 -11.48 -8.53
C LYS A 258 -7.53 -11.86 -7.06
N THR A 259 -8.43 -11.29 -6.28
CA THR A 259 -8.44 -11.45 -4.82
C THR A 259 -9.86 -11.61 -4.29
N THR A 260 -9.96 -12.14 -3.09
CA THR A 260 -11.21 -12.20 -2.34
C THR A 260 -11.29 -11.13 -1.26
N GLU A 261 -10.32 -10.24 -1.20
CA GLU A 261 -10.26 -9.13 -0.24
C GLU A 261 -11.44 -8.20 -0.30
N MET A 262 -11.70 -7.56 0.85
CA MET A 262 -12.64 -6.45 0.94
C MET A 262 -11.86 -5.15 1.11
N ASP A 263 -12.05 -4.23 0.17
CA ASP A 263 -11.48 -2.89 0.31
C ASP A 263 -12.34 -1.86 -0.44
N ALA A 264 -12.16 -0.59 -0.07
CA ALA A 264 -12.63 0.57 -0.81
C ALA A 264 -11.64 1.70 -0.60
N TYR A 265 -11.59 2.66 -1.49
CA TYR A 265 -10.71 3.80 -1.33
C TYR A 265 -11.27 5.05 -1.99
N VAL A 266 -10.89 6.20 -1.46
CA VAL A 266 -11.07 7.49 -2.10
C VAL A 266 -9.71 7.98 -2.60
N THR A 267 -9.64 8.44 -3.83
CA THR A 267 -8.41 8.90 -4.46
C THR A 267 -8.64 10.15 -5.31
N GLY A 268 -7.57 10.78 -5.79
CA GLY A 268 -7.62 12.02 -6.55
C GLY A 268 -7.59 13.27 -5.66
N PHE A 269 -7.52 14.47 -6.23
CA PHE A 269 -7.44 15.75 -5.53
C PHE A 269 -8.38 16.78 -6.18
N GLY A 270 -9.04 17.61 -5.35
CA GLY A 270 -9.97 18.63 -5.84
C GLY A 270 -11.05 18.01 -6.76
N ALA A 271 -11.15 18.53 -7.98
CA ALA A 271 -12.11 18.07 -8.96
C ALA A 271 -11.85 16.64 -9.51
N SER A 272 -10.69 16.02 -9.28
CA SER A 272 -10.40 14.64 -9.72
C SER A 272 -10.71 13.57 -8.67
N LYS A 273 -11.30 13.94 -7.52
CA LYS A 273 -11.69 12.96 -6.48
C LYS A 273 -12.60 11.88 -7.04
N ARG A 274 -12.33 10.64 -6.72
CA ARG A 274 -13.20 9.51 -7.05
C ARG A 274 -13.27 8.51 -5.90
N VAL A 275 -14.39 7.86 -5.78
CA VAL A 275 -14.64 6.72 -4.89
C VAL A 275 -14.49 5.44 -5.69
N VAL A 276 -13.80 4.48 -5.15
CA VAL A 276 -13.71 3.13 -5.72
C VAL A 276 -14.07 2.13 -4.63
N VAL A 277 -15.08 1.31 -4.91
CA VAL A 277 -15.50 0.21 -4.05
C VAL A 277 -15.18 -1.09 -4.77
N TRP A 278 -14.58 -2.04 -4.08
CA TRP A 278 -14.29 -3.34 -4.66
C TRP A 278 -15.59 -4.17 -4.77
N ASP A 279 -15.75 -4.92 -5.84
CA ASP A 279 -16.89 -5.82 -6.02
C ASP A 279 -16.95 -6.90 -4.92
N THR A 280 -15.79 -7.35 -4.42
CA THR A 280 -15.67 -8.26 -3.29
C THR A 280 -16.19 -7.66 -1.98
N MET A 281 -16.03 -6.36 -1.78
CA MET A 281 -16.60 -5.67 -0.63
C MET A 281 -18.14 -5.60 -0.73
N LEU A 282 -18.65 -5.26 -1.90
CA LEU A 282 -20.11 -5.23 -2.14
C LEU A 282 -20.76 -6.62 -1.97
N ALA A 283 -20.00 -7.69 -2.16
CA ALA A 283 -20.49 -9.06 -1.99
C ALA A 283 -20.50 -9.53 -0.52
N LYS A 284 -19.68 -8.96 0.34
CA LYS A 284 -19.45 -9.45 1.72
C LYS A 284 -19.88 -8.48 2.81
N ALA A 285 -19.73 -7.17 2.58
CA ALA A 285 -20.09 -6.15 3.54
C ALA A 285 -21.55 -5.70 3.36
N THR A 286 -22.21 -5.41 4.46
CA THR A 286 -23.53 -4.78 4.45
C THR A 286 -23.46 -3.31 4.00
N LEU A 287 -24.60 -2.73 3.63
CA LEU A 287 -24.68 -1.30 3.30
C LEU A 287 -24.17 -0.40 4.45
N PRO A 288 -24.56 -0.58 5.73
CA PRO A 288 -24.01 0.20 6.82
C PRO A 288 -22.49 0.09 6.98
N GLU A 289 -21.92 -1.10 6.82
CA GLU A 289 -20.47 -1.33 6.89
C GLU A 289 -19.74 -0.64 5.74
N THR A 290 -20.31 -0.72 4.53
CA THR A 290 -19.76 0.00 3.37
C THR A 290 -19.76 1.51 3.60
N LEU A 291 -20.80 2.04 4.26
CA LEU A 291 -20.88 3.45 4.62
C LEU A 291 -19.86 3.84 5.71
N PHE A 292 -19.61 2.95 6.67
CA PHE A 292 -18.54 3.16 7.67
C PHE A 292 -17.17 3.27 7.01
N VAL A 293 -16.84 2.32 6.13
CA VAL A 293 -15.56 2.33 5.39
C VAL A 293 -15.43 3.58 4.54
N PHE A 294 -16.52 3.94 3.85
CA PHE A 294 -16.53 5.17 3.08
C PHE A 294 -16.32 6.41 3.97
N GLY A 295 -16.95 6.46 5.14
CA GLY A 295 -16.74 7.50 6.13
C GLY A 295 -15.28 7.58 6.61
N HIS A 296 -14.64 6.43 6.85
CA HIS A 296 -13.23 6.33 7.18
C HIS A 296 -12.34 6.91 6.06
N GLU A 297 -12.55 6.48 4.82
CA GLU A 297 -11.81 6.99 3.65
C GLU A 297 -12.01 8.49 3.44
N MET A 298 -13.23 8.97 3.67
CA MET A 298 -13.55 10.40 3.64
C MET A 298 -12.80 11.17 4.73
N GLY A 299 -12.58 10.56 5.89
CA GLY A 299 -11.79 11.12 6.99
C GLY A 299 -10.38 11.51 6.54
N HIS A 300 -9.72 10.69 5.72
CA HIS A 300 -8.40 11.02 5.17
C HIS A 300 -8.40 12.31 4.35
N TYR A 301 -9.51 12.59 3.68
CA TYR A 301 -9.68 13.82 2.91
C TYR A 301 -9.97 15.03 3.77
N VAL A 302 -10.98 14.93 4.64
CA VAL A 302 -11.44 16.04 5.48
C VAL A 302 -10.36 16.48 6.45
N LEU A 303 -9.65 15.53 7.02
CA LEU A 303 -8.59 15.78 8.01
C LEU A 303 -7.23 16.11 7.35
N LEU A 304 -7.19 16.19 6.03
CA LEU A 304 -5.98 16.50 5.25
C LEU A 304 -4.82 15.53 5.56
N HIS A 305 -5.10 14.24 5.73
CA HIS A 305 -4.07 13.24 6.02
C HIS A 305 -3.07 13.13 4.87
N ILE A 306 -3.53 13.16 3.60
CA ILE A 306 -2.67 13.04 2.41
C ILE A 306 -1.55 14.09 2.39
N PRO A 307 -1.82 15.42 2.48
CA PRO A 307 -0.75 16.41 2.52
C PRO A 307 0.12 16.32 3.78
N LYS A 308 -0.44 15.95 4.94
CA LYS A 308 0.33 15.75 6.18
C LYS A 308 1.30 14.57 6.04
N GLU A 309 0.85 13.46 5.45
CA GLU A 309 1.68 12.30 5.17
C GLU A 309 2.78 12.59 4.17
N ILE A 310 2.46 13.29 3.07
CA ILE A 310 3.47 13.73 2.11
C ILE A 310 4.55 14.54 2.84
N ALA A 311 4.17 15.47 3.69
CA ALA A 311 5.12 16.28 4.44
C ALA A 311 5.98 15.44 5.42
N CYS A 312 5.37 14.51 6.16
CA CYS A 312 6.08 13.62 7.08
C CYS A 312 7.05 12.68 6.35
N TYR A 313 6.57 12.05 5.27
CA TYR A 313 7.40 11.10 4.52
C TYR A 313 8.49 11.80 3.72
N GLU A 314 8.25 13.00 3.21
CA GLU A 314 9.27 13.81 2.55
C GLU A 314 10.36 14.26 3.54
N ALA A 315 9.98 14.70 4.74
CA ALA A 315 10.94 15.03 5.80
C ALA A 315 11.79 13.81 6.18
N MET A 316 11.16 12.64 6.32
CA MET A 316 11.85 11.38 6.59
C MET A 316 12.77 11.00 5.43
N LEU A 317 12.31 11.10 4.18
CA LEU A 317 13.11 10.84 2.97
C LEU A 317 14.35 11.74 2.92
N LEU A 318 14.19 13.05 3.12
CA LEU A 318 15.31 13.99 3.17
C LEU A 318 16.33 13.63 4.26
N PHE A 319 15.85 13.23 5.43
CA PHE A 319 16.72 12.74 6.51
C PHE A 319 17.49 11.47 6.11
N LEU A 320 16.79 10.48 5.53
CA LEU A 320 17.41 9.24 5.06
C LEU A 320 18.39 9.47 3.92
N LEU A 321 18.06 10.35 2.97
CA LEU A 321 18.96 10.72 1.88
C LEU A 321 20.20 11.46 2.40
N TYR A 322 20.07 12.34 3.40
CA TYR A 322 21.19 12.99 4.05
C TYR A 322 22.09 11.97 4.77
N LEU A 323 21.50 11.07 5.55
CA LEU A 323 22.23 10.00 6.22
C LEU A 323 22.90 9.08 5.20
N GLY A 324 22.18 8.70 4.15
CA GLY A 324 22.71 7.94 3.03
C GLY A 324 23.88 8.63 2.35
N TYR A 325 23.81 9.94 2.12
CA TYR A 325 24.92 10.74 1.59
C TYR A 325 26.16 10.64 2.48
N ARG A 326 26.00 10.77 3.79
CA ARG A 326 27.13 10.67 4.74
C ARG A 326 27.73 9.27 4.76
N LEU A 327 26.92 8.24 4.75
CA LEU A 327 27.34 6.84 4.84
C LEU A 327 27.92 6.32 3.52
N VAL A 328 27.36 6.70 2.36
CA VAL A 328 27.85 6.22 1.06
C VAL A 328 29.26 6.71 0.77
N LEU A 329 29.61 7.94 1.18
CA LEU A 329 30.98 8.45 1.00
C LEU A 329 31.98 7.62 1.81
N SER A 330 31.63 7.26 3.05
CA SER A 330 32.46 6.39 3.89
C SER A 330 32.57 4.97 3.32
N MET A 331 31.48 4.44 2.83
CA MET A 331 31.41 3.11 2.21
C MET A 331 32.25 3.05 0.93
N LEU A 332 32.12 4.03 0.03
CA LEU A 332 32.90 4.10 -1.19
C LEU A 332 34.38 4.33 -0.90
N ALA A 333 34.73 5.13 0.11
CA ALA A 333 36.13 5.32 0.48
C ALA A 333 36.83 3.99 0.85
N ARG A 334 36.08 3.03 1.39
CA ARG A 334 36.61 1.70 1.80
C ARG A 334 36.50 0.65 0.70
N CYS A 335 35.41 0.63 -0.05
CA CYS A 335 35.01 -0.52 -0.89
C CYS A 335 35.03 -0.24 -2.40
N LYS A 336 35.17 1.01 -2.86
CA LYS A 336 35.07 1.36 -4.29
C LYS A 336 35.99 0.56 -5.20
N MET A 337 37.22 0.30 -4.77
CA MET A 337 38.21 -0.46 -5.56
C MET A 337 37.75 -1.91 -5.70
N GLN A 338 37.30 -2.52 -4.60
CA GLN A 338 36.82 -3.90 -4.60
C GLN A 338 35.57 -4.07 -5.47
N TRP A 339 34.70 -3.05 -5.52
CA TRP A 339 33.47 -3.06 -6.29
C TRP A 339 33.61 -2.51 -7.71
N GLY A 340 34.79 -2.05 -8.10
CA GLY A 340 35.04 -1.48 -9.44
C GLY A 340 34.29 -0.15 -9.70
N ILE A 341 33.96 0.59 -8.63
CA ILE A 341 33.26 1.89 -8.67
C ILE A 341 34.32 3.01 -8.72
N ARG A 342 34.19 3.94 -9.66
CA ARG A 342 35.10 5.09 -9.78
C ARG A 342 34.80 6.15 -8.73
N ASP A 343 33.56 6.61 -8.71
CA ASP A 343 33.03 7.61 -7.77
C ASP A 343 31.49 7.48 -7.64
N LEU A 344 30.86 8.39 -6.92
CA LEU A 344 29.41 8.38 -6.71
C LEU A 344 28.62 8.67 -8.00
N ALA A 345 29.19 9.44 -8.94
CA ALA A 345 28.53 9.81 -10.21
C ALA A 345 28.67 8.70 -11.29
N ASP A 346 29.45 7.67 -11.00
CA ASP A 346 29.58 6.48 -11.83
C ASP A 346 28.28 5.65 -11.76
N TRP A 347 27.75 5.21 -12.92
CA TRP A 347 26.61 4.31 -12.99
C TRP A 347 26.78 3.05 -12.12
N ALA A 348 28.01 2.56 -11.99
CA ALA A 348 28.34 1.39 -11.19
C ALA A 348 28.08 1.59 -9.68
N SER A 349 27.90 2.82 -9.20
CA SER A 349 27.54 3.12 -7.81
C SER A 349 26.08 2.78 -7.48
N PHE A 350 25.22 2.51 -8.49
CA PHE A 350 23.80 2.30 -8.31
C PHE A 350 23.45 1.20 -7.28
N PRO A 351 23.99 -0.03 -7.36
CA PRO A 351 23.67 -1.06 -6.37
C PRO A 351 24.13 -0.70 -4.95
N ALA A 352 25.22 0.07 -4.82
CA ALA A 352 25.73 0.51 -3.52
C ALA A 352 24.82 1.58 -2.87
N LEU A 353 24.41 2.58 -3.66
CA LEU A 353 23.41 3.57 -3.23
C LEU A 353 22.10 2.87 -2.84
N PHE A 354 21.66 1.95 -3.68
CA PHE A 354 20.41 1.27 -3.53
C PHE A 354 20.40 0.35 -2.30
N LEU A 355 21.45 -0.42 -2.05
CA LEU A 355 21.63 -1.23 -0.85
C LEU A 355 21.55 -0.36 0.41
N LEU A 356 22.28 0.76 0.41
CA LEU A 356 22.32 1.63 1.58
C LEU A 356 20.96 2.27 1.85
N ILE A 357 20.30 2.78 0.81
CA ILE A 357 18.99 3.43 0.99
C ILE A 357 17.92 2.39 1.36
N SER A 358 17.95 1.19 0.79
CA SER A 358 17.04 0.10 1.18
C SER A 358 17.23 -0.31 2.65
N LEU A 359 18.46 -0.37 3.13
CA LEU A 359 18.75 -0.64 4.54
C LEU A 359 18.20 0.47 5.45
N LEU A 360 18.44 1.74 5.08
CA LEU A 360 17.94 2.87 5.85
C LEU A 360 16.40 2.94 5.82
N ALA A 361 15.76 2.66 4.69
CA ALA A 361 14.31 2.58 4.56
C ALA A 361 13.72 1.46 5.44
N PHE A 362 14.33 0.28 5.44
CA PHE A 362 13.93 -0.81 6.32
C PHE A 362 14.01 -0.40 7.80
N LEU A 363 15.09 0.25 8.22
CA LEU A 363 15.23 0.74 9.60
C LEU A 363 14.25 1.87 9.94
N ALA A 364 13.77 2.64 8.96
CA ALA A 364 12.78 3.69 9.14
C ALA A 364 11.32 3.18 9.12
N THR A 365 11.08 1.93 8.68
CA THR A 365 9.73 1.35 8.59
C THR A 365 8.90 1.49 9.88
N PRO A 366 9.44 1.24 11.10
CA PRO A 366 8.70 1.45 12.33
C PRO A 366 8.17 2.87 12.54
N ALA A 367 8.96 3.87 12.16
CA ALA A 367 8.58 5.28 12.26
C ALA A 367 7.50 5.62 11.22
N SER A 368 7.67 5.17 9.97
CA SER A 368 6.66 5.31 8.92
C SER A 368 5.32 4.69 9.31
N ASN A 369 5.34 3.46 9.81
CA ASN A 369 4.14 2.75 10.26
C ASN A 369 3.49 3.44 11.48
N ALA A 370 4.27 4.05 12.36
CA ALA A 370 3.70 4.79 13.50
C ALA A 370 2.93 6.04 13.05
N VAL A 371 3.44 6.76 12.04
CA VAL A 371 2.74 7.92 11.42
C VAL A 371 1.45 7.45 10.77
N SER A 372 1.50 6.38 9.98
CA SER A 372 0.32 5.80 9.33
C SER A 372 -0.75 5.39 10.35
N ARG A 373 -0.39 4.59 11.38
CA ARG A 373 -1.34 4.17 12.44
C ARG A 373 -2.03 5.33 13.14
N HIS A 374 -1.33 6.46 13.30
CA HIS A 374 -1.94 7.65 13.89
C HIS A 374 -3.05 8.21 13.01
N PHE A 375 -2.82 8.37 11.72
CA PHE A 375 -3.82 8.88 10.78
C PHE A 375 -4.96 7.88 10.55
N GLU A 376 -4.68 6.60 10.55
CA GLU A 376 -5.68 5.55 10.48
C GLU A 376 -6.66 5.59 11.66
N HIS A 377 -6.12 5.77 12.87
CA HIS A 377 -6.94 5.91 14.07
C HIS A 377 -7.81 7.18 14.03
N GLU A 378 -7.30 8.28 13.47
CA GLU A 378 -8.10 9.49 13.26
C GLU A 378 -9.22 9.27 12.22
N ALA A 379 -8.92 8.52 11.15
CA ALA A 379 -9.90 8.17 10.11
C ALA A 379 -10.99 7.21 10.66
N ASP A 380 -10.63 6.24 11.51
CA ASP A 380 -11.61 5.38 12.20
C ASP A 380 -12.58 6.19 13.05
N ARG A 381 -12.06 7.16 13.80
CA ARG A 381 -12.87 8.07 14.60
C ARG A 381 -13.80 8.90 13.73
N TYR A 382 -13.28 9.50 12.67
CA TYR A 382 -14.08 10.28 11.74
C TYR A 382 -15.19 9.44 11.08
N GLY A 383 -14.86 8.19 10.69
CA GLY A 383 -15.82 7.24 10.13
C GLY A 383 -17.00 6.98 11.05
N LEU A 384 -16.74 6.73 12.35
CA LEU A 384 -17.78 6.57 13.37
C LEU A 384 -18.62 7.83 13.54
N GLU A 385 -17.98 9.00 13.62
CA GLU A 385 -18.67 10.27 13.82
C GLU A 385 -19.55 10.65 12.62
N VAL A 386 -19.08 10.43 11.40
CA VAL A 386 -19.83 10.86 10.21
C VAL A 386 -21.05 9.99 9.91
N ILE A 387 -21.04 8.70 10.30
CA ILE A 387 -22.18 7.81 10.13
C ILE A 387 -23.18 7.88 11.30
N HIS A 388 -22.80 8.48 12.42
CA HIS A 388 -23.68 8.60 13.60
C HIS A 388 -24.95 9.37 13.24
N GLY A 389 -26.13 8.79 13.56
CA GLY A 389 -27.43 9.35 13.20
C GLY A 389 -27.85 9.18 11.73
N ILE A 390 -26.97 8.62 10.87
CA ILE A 390 -27.31 8.16 9.52
C ILE A 390 -27.52 6.65 9.51
N VAL A 391 -26.64 5.93 10.21
CA VAL A 391 -26.66 4.48 10.34
C VAL A 391 -27.15 4.11 11.73
N ALA A 392 -28.01 3.10 11.83
CA ALA A 392 -28.41 2.52 13.11
C ALA A 392 -27.23 1.76 13.73
N HIS A 393 -27.03 1.95 15.03
CA HIS A 393 -25.99 1.26 15.80
C HIS A 393 -24.57 1.37 15.22
N PRO A 394 -24.03 2.58 14.99
CA PRO A 394 -22.78 2.79 14.28
C PRO A 394 -21.57 2.07 14.90
N LYS A 395 -21.54 1.92 16.23
CA LYS A 395 -20.46 1.18 16.92
C LYS A 395 -20.48 -0.31 16.55
N GLN A 396 -21.66 -0.94 16.59
CA GLN A 396 -21.83 -2.35 16.25
C GLN A 396 -21.48 -2.59 14.76
N VAL A 397 -21.87 -1.67 13.87
CA VAL A 397 -21.52 -1.72 12.47
C VAL A 397 -20.01 -1.70 12.26
N ALA A 398 -19.29 -0.81 12.93
CA ALA A 398 -17.83 -0.72 12.82
C ALA A 398 -17.14 -1.95 13.45
N VAL A 399 -17.60 -2.43 14.60
CA VAL A 399 -17.10 -3.67 15.23
C VAL A 399 -17.25 -4.84 14.26
N HIS A 400 -18.47 -5.08 13.76
CA HIS A 400 -18.73 -6.19 12.86
C HIS A 400 -17.93 -6.09 11.56
N TYR A 401 -17.75 -4.89 11.01
CA TYR A 401 -16.86 -4.68 9.86
C TYR A 401 -15.43 -5.08 10.17
N PHE A 402 -14.88 -4.66 11.32
CA PHE A 402 -13.50 -5.01 11.69
C PHE A 402 -13.33 -6.50 11.96
N GLU A 403 -14.33 -7.16 12.54
CA GLU A 403 -14.33 -8.61 12.73
C GLU A 403 -14.35 -9.33 11.38
N THR A 404 -15.36 -9.07 10.54
CA THR A 404 -15.52 -9.68 9.21
C THR A 404 -14.29 -9.44 8.33
N SER A 405 -13.78 -8.20 8.27
CA SER A 405 -12.57 -7.91 7.49
C SER A 405 -11.31 -8.54 8.09
N GLY A 406 -11.27 -8.76 9.40
CA GLY A 406 -10.20 -9.50 10.07
C GLY A 406 -10.18 -10.97 9.69
N GLU A 407 -11.34 -11.61 9.63
CA GLU A 407 -11.53 -13.00 9.23
C GLU A 407 -11.22 -13.19 7.74
N VAL A 408 -11.86 -12.39 6.89
CA VAL A 408 -11.68 -12.43 5.44
C VAL A 408 -10.21 -12.20 5.07
N ASN A 409 -9.54 -11.27 5.72
CA ASN A 409 -8.17 -10.89 5.42
C ASN A 409 -7.13 -11.66 6.26
N LEU A 410 -7.50 -12.76 6.91
CA LEU A 410 -6.63 -13.56 7.78
C LEU A 410 -5.69 -12.73 8.66
N SER A 411 -6.21 -11.63 9.21
CA SER A 411 -5.44 -10.72 10.05
C SER A 411 -4.99 -11.40 11.33
N ASP A 412 -3.71 -11.25 11.72
CA ASP A 412 -3.21 -11.84 12.97
C ASP A 412 -4.03 -11.32 14.16
N PRO A 413 -4.71 -12.21 14.88
CA PRO A 413 -5.55 -11.80 16.01
C PRO A 413 -4.75 -11.26 17.20
N ASN A 414 -3.46 -11.60 17.29
CA ASN A 414 -2.60 -11.19 18.39
C ASN A 414 -1.14 -11.02 17.93
N PRO A 415 -0.82 -9.97 17.15
CA PRO A 415 0.54 -9.68 16.74
C PRO A 415 1.36 -9.15 17.93
N ASN A 416 2.59 -9.62 18.08
CA ASN A 416 3.50 -9.08 19.08
C ASN A 416 3.94 -7.66 18.71
N TRP A 417 4.47 -6.89 19.71
CA TRP A 417 4.85 -5.49 19.54
C TRP A 417 5.92 -5.27 18.45
N PHE A 418 6.89 -6.19 18.30
CA PHE A 418 7.93 -6.10 17.29
C PHE A 418 7.33 -6.21 15.88
N ILE A 419 6.50 -7.23 15.65
CA ILE A 419 5.77 -7.41 14.40
C ILE A 419 4.89 -6.18 14.11
N LYS A 420 4.17 -5.69 15.12
CA LYS A 420 3.35 -4.49 14.97
C LYS A 420 4.17 -3.29 14.50
N MET A 421 5.38 -3.08 15.00
CA MET A 421 6.23 -1.97 14.59
C MET A 421 6.65 -2.06 13.13
N TRP A 422 7.09 -3.21 12.65
CA TRP A 422 7.62 -3.38 11.29
C TRP A 422 6.56 -3.68 10.23
N PHE A 423 5.45 -4.30 10.61
CA PHE A 423 4.52 -4.88 9.66
C PHE A 423 3.18 -4.15 9.56
N TYR A 424 2.74 -3.47 10.63
CA TYR A 424 1.41 -2.86 10.69
C TYR A 424 1.45 -1.35 10.45
N ASP A 425 0.91 -0.92 9.33
CA ASP A 425 0.64 0.48 8.98
C ASP A 425 -0.74 0.98 9.52
N HIS A 426 -1.61 0.05 9.92
CA HIS A 426 -2.90 0.29 10.59
C HIS A 426 -2.86 -0.17 12.04
N PRO A 427 -3.71 0.36 12.93
CA PRO A 427 -3.95 -0.27 14.21
C PRO A 427 -4.42 -1.73 14.00
N THR A 428 -4.03 -2.63 14.91
CA THR A 428 -4.39 -4.04 14.81
C THR A 428 -5.90 -4.24 14.90
N ARG A 429 -6.43 -5.36 14.38
CA ARG A 429 -7.89 -5.62 14.44
C ARG A 429 -8.43 -5.59 15.87
N PRO A 430 -7.79 -6.20 16.88
CA PRO A 430 -8.22 -6.03 18.27
C PRO A 430 -8.29 -4.57 18.73
N GLU A 431 -7.31 -3.75 18.36
CA GLU A 431 -7.31 -2.33 18.72
C GLU A 431 -8.45 -1.56 18.05
N ARG A 432 -8.75 -1.86 16.76
CA ARG A 432 -9.84 -1.21 16.03
C ARG A 432 -11.22 -1.66 16.57
N VAL A 433 -11.41 -2.95 16.86
CA VAL A 433 -12.62 -3.49 17.48
C VAL A 433 -12.84 -2.85 18.85
N HIS A 434 -11.82 -2.83 19.70
CA HIS A 434 -11.89 -2.20 21.01
C HIS A 434 -12.24 -0.71 20.93
N PHE A 435 -11.60 0.02 20.03
CA PHE A 435 -11.88 1.44 19.81
C PHE A 435 -13.33 1.65 19.35
N ALA A 436 -13.80 0.90 18.35
CA ALA A 436 -15.16 1.03 17.83
C ALA A 436 -16.24 0.72 18.90
N ALA A 437 -15.98 -0.29 19.73
CA ALA A 437 -16.90 -0.66 20.82
C ALA A 437 -16.97 0.38 21.93
N THR A 438 -15.86 1.08 22.21
CA THR A 438 -15.75 1.98 23.38
C THR A 438 -15.93 3.46 23.02
N TYR A 439 -15.75 3.86 21.77
CA TYR A 439 -15.87 5.26 21.36
C TYR A 439 -17.33 5.71 21.29
N ASP A 440 -17.78 6.52 22.23
CA ASP A 440 -19.14 7.05 22.30
C ASP A 440 -19.20 8.41 23.00
N PRO A 441 -18.73 9.49 22.36
CA PRO A 441 -18.74 10.81 22.97
C PRO A 441 -20.16 11.28 23.30
N TRP A 442 -21.17 10.87 22.53
CA TRP A 442 -22.56 11.29 22.74
C TRP A 442 -23.16 10.69 24.02
N ALA A 443 -22.91 9.41 24.32
CA ALA A 443 -23.34 8.81 25.57
C ALA A 443 -22.62 9.41 26.78
N GLU A 444 -21.40 9.92 26.59
CA GLU A 444 -20.62 10.59 27.64
C GLU A 444 -20.96 12.08 27.78
N GLY A 445 -21.91 12.61 26.99
CA GLY A 445 -22.26 14.03 26.96
C GLY A 445 -21.13 14.94 26.45
N LYS A 446 -20.17 14.38 25.70
CA LYS A 446 -19.06 15.11 25.10
C LYS A 446 -19.37 15.46 23.63
N GLU A 447 -18.77 16.54 23.14
CA GLU A 447 -18.82 16.81 21.71
C GLU A 447 -17.93 15.84 20.92
N PRO A 448 -18.38 15.35 19.75
CA PRO A 448 -17.52 14.59 18.83
C PRO A 448 -16.37 15.47 18.35
N LYS A 449 -15.22 14.84 18.05
CA LYS A 449 -13.99 15.58 17.75
C LYS A 449 -14.04 16.28 16.38
N TYR A 450 -14.68 15.65 15.39
CA TYR A 450 -14.58 16.08 13.97
C TYR A 450 -15.92 16.43 13.35
N VAL A 451 -16.99 15.70 13.62
CA VAL A 451 -18.29 15.85 12.94
C VAL A 451 -19.37 16.20 13.98
N ARG A 452 -19.80 17.46 13.96
CA ARG A 452 -20.84 18.02 14.82
C ARG A 452 -22.22 17.91 14.20
#